data_87101f980d7d05490595894004d3d52d
#
_entry.id   87101f980d7d05490595894004d3d52d
#
_cell.length_a   1.000
_cell.length_b   1.000
_cell.length_c   1.000
_cell.angle_alpha   90.00
_cell.angle_beta   90.00
_cell.angle_gamma   90.00
#
_symmetry.space_group_name_H-M   'P 1'
#
loop_
_entity.id
_entity.type
_entity.pdbx_description
1 polymer ?
#
loop_
_entity_poly.entity_id
_entity_poly.type
_entity_poly.pdbx_seq_one_letter_code
_entity_poly.pdbx_strand_id
1 'polypeptide(L)'
;SIDQIIDSISGPDFPTGGTIDGKMGIYEAYKTGRGIIYVRSKSKVEESKTGKKSLVIYEIPFMVNKARTLEKIAELVKEKKIDGISEIRDESDKDGLRIVIDVKKGESVEVLENNLFAQTQLEQSFGINFTVLVDGQPRVLNLKEILQEFLKHRKDVVLKRTKFELRKAKERGHIVEGLMVAIANIDEIIKIIKKSKDPKIAAQ
;
A
#
# COMPACT_ATOMS: atom_id res chain seq x y z
N SER A 1 -7.83 4.98 22.73
CA SER A 1 -6.38 5.11 23.00
C SER A 1 -5.56 4.62 21.82
N ILE A 2 -4.24 4.85 21.84
CA ILE A 2 -3.35 4.31 20.79
C ILE A 2 -3.29 2.79 20.88
N ASP A 3 -3.34 2.23 22.07
CA ASP A 3 -3.29 0.77 22.29
C ASP A 3 -4.50 0.06 21.67
N GLN A 4 -5.71 0.64 21.75
CA GLN A 4 -6.88 0.12 21.04
C GLN A 4 -6.75 0.14 19.52
N ILE A 5 -6.03 1.13 18.97
CA ILE A 5 -5.75 1.20 17.53
C ILE A 5 -4.75 0.09 17.15
N ILE A 6 -3.73 -0.12 17.98
CA ILE A 6 -2.73 -1.17 17.78
C ILE A 6 -3.39 -2.57 17.80
N ASP A 7 -4.33 -2.79 18.70
CA ASP A 7 -5.09 -4.06 18.78
C ASP A 7 -5.94 -4.30 17.52
N SER A 8 -6.40 -3.22 16.87
CA SER A 8 -7.20 -3.31 15.63
C SER A 8 -6.35 -3.43 14.37
N ILE A 9 -5.10 -2.96 14.39
CA ILE A 9 -4.17 -2.96 13.25
C ILE A 9 -2.92 -3.74 13.66
N SER A 10 -2.90 -5.03 13.33
CA SER A 10 -1.89 -5.98 13.80
C SER A 10 -0.45 -5.65 13.32
N GLY A 11 -0.31 -5.02 12.16
CA GLY A 11 0.99 -4.66 11.57
C GLY A 11 0.86 -4.12 10.15
N PRO A 12 1.94 -3.60 9.58
CA PRO A 12 2.00 -3.26 8.16
C PRO A 12 2.01 -4.52 7.30
N ASP A 13 1.52 -4.41 6.08
CA ASP A 13 1.64 -5.42 5.03
C ASP A 13 2.49 -4.90 3.87
N PHE A 14 3.03 -5.82 3.07
CA PHE A 14 3.89 -5.50 1.95
C PHE A 14 3.36 -6.10 0.65
N PRO A 15 3.53 -5.41 -0.50
CA PRO A 15 3.06 -5.92 -1.80
C PRO A 15 3.65 -7.27 -2.20
N THR A 16 4.86 -7.58 -1.71
CA THR A 16 5.56 -8.85 -1.98
C THR A 16 5.29 -9.92 -0.92
N GLY A 17 4.42 -9.64 0.05
CA GLY A 17 4.13 -10.54 1.15
C GLY A 17 5.27 -10.62 2.17
N GLY A 18 5.55 -11.81 2.65
CA GLY A 18 6.51 -12.07 3.73
C GLY A 18 5.85 -12.18 5.10
N THR A 19 6.66 -12.45 6.10
CA THR A 19 6.24 -12.54 7.51
C THR A 19 7.07 -11.57 8.34
N ILE A 20 6.43 -10.80 9.20
CA ILE A 20 7.15 -9.93 10.15
C ILE A 20 7.49 -10.76 11.39
N ASP A 21 8.77 -10.83 11.72
CA ASP A 21 9.25 -11.53 12.90
C ASP A 21 9.31 -10.56 14.09
N GLY A 22 8.54 -10.91 15.13
CA GLY A 22 8.40 -10.08 16.34
C GLY A 22 7.44 -8.90 16.21
N LYS A 23 6.92 -8.44 17.35
CA LYS A 23 5.93 -7.35 17.43
C LYS A 23 6.49 -6.04 17.97
N MET A 24 7.66 -6.08 18.63
CA MET A 24 8.20 -4.92 19.33
C MET A 24 8.44 -3.72 18.42
N GLY A 25 9.05 -3.94 17.22
CA GLY A 25 9.29 -2.89 16.25
C GLY A 25 8.01 -2.26 15.70
N ILE A 26 6.91 -3.05 15.60
CA ILE A 26 5.59 -2.53 15.20
C ILE A 26 5.03 -1.62 16.30
N TYR A 27 5.07 -2.06 17.57
CA TYR A 27 4.62 -1.25 18.70
C TYR A 27 5.37 0.07 18.81
N GLU A 28 6.70 0.01 18.66
CA GLU A 28 7.54 1.20 18.68
C GLU A 28 7.18 2.15 17.53
N ALA A 29 7.08 1.65 16.31
CA ALA A 29 6.69 2.44 15.14
C ALA A 29 5.32 3.10 15.31
N TYR A 30 4.34 2.36 15.81
CA TYR A 30 2.99 2.87 15.99
C TYR A 30 2.90 3.94 17.09
N LYS A 31 3.72 3.83 18.14
CA LYS A 31 3.75 4.78 19.26
C LYS A 31 4.61 6.02 18.98
N THR A 32 5.70 5.88 18.23
CA THR A 32 6.68 6.96 18.05
C THR A 32 6.76 7.50 16.61
N GLY A 33 6.20 6.79 15.65
CA GLY A 33 6.34 7.06 14.23
C GLY A 33 7.63 6.48 13.61
N ARG A 34 8.45 5.78 14.39
CA ARG A 34 9.68 5.11 13.93
C ARG A 34 9.86 3.77 14.63
N GLY A 35 10.34 2.78 13.88
CA GLY A 35 10.62 1.46 14.43
C GLY A 35 11.34 0.59 13.41
N ILE A 36 11.97 -0.47 13.87
CA ILE A 36 12.64 -1.46 13.01
C ILE A 36 11.91 -2.78 13.15
N ILE A 37 11.50 -3.36 12.03
CA ILE A 37 10.92 -4.69 11.96
C ILE A 37 11.82 -5.58 11.11
N TYR A 38 11.73 -6.90 11.32
CA TYR A 38 12.40 -7.90 10.49
C TYR A 38 11.35 -8.60 9.65
N VAL A 39 11.59 -8.61 8.34
CA VAL A 39 10.69 -9.25 7.37
C VAL A 39 11.40 -10.47 6.82
N ARG A 40 10.74 -11.63 6.94
CA ARG A 40 11.21 -12.93 6.43
C ARG A 40 10.43 -13.34 5.20
N SER A 41 11.12 -14.02 4.31
CA SER A 41 10.52 -14.76 3.21
C SER A 41 9.53 -15.80 3.73
N LYS A 42 8.52 -16.12 2.93
CA LYS A 42 7.71 -17.31 3.18
C LYS A 42 8.20 -18.48 2.35
N SER A 43 8.33 -19.61 3.00
CA SER A 43 8.80 -20.85 2.44
C SER A 43 7.86 -22.00 2.78
N LYS A 44 7.99 -23.07 2.04
CA LYS A 44 7.35 -24.35 2.31
C LYS A 44 8.31 -25.49 1.93
N VAL A 45 8.19 -26.58 2.64
CA VAL A 45 8.94 -27.81 2.31
C VAL A 45 8.09 -28.66 1.37
N GLU A 46 8.63 -28.98 0.21
CA GLU A 46 8.03 -29.96 -0.72
C GLU A 46 8.86 -31.24 -0.72
N GLU A 47 8.20 -32.37 -0.70
CA GLU A 47 8.84 -33.68 -0.79
C GLU A 47 8.45 -34.37 -2.09
N SER A 48 9.46 -34.74 -2.86
CA SER A 48 9.28 -35.47 -4.12
C SER A 48 8.88 -36.93 -3.83
N LYS A 49 8.25 -37.58 -4.80
CA LYS A 49 7.94 -39.02 -4.76
C LYS A 49 9.17 -39.90 -4.49
N THR A 50 10.36 -39.39 -4.75
CA THR A 50 11.64 -40.05 -4.50
C THR A 50 12.20 -39.80 -3.10
N GLY A 51 11.46 -39.08 -2.21
CA GLY A 51 11.91 -38.75 -0.86
C GLY A 51 12.92 -37.58 -0.82
N LYS A 52 13.15 -36.90 -1.92
CA LYS A 52 14.01 -35.71 -1.97
C LYS A 52 13.21 -34.50 -1.46
N LYS A 53 13.78 -33.77 -0.47
CA LYS A 53 13.17 -32.56 0.10
C LYS A 53 13.70 -31.33 -0.60
N SER A 54 12.81 -30.39 -0.84
CA SER A 54 13.12 -29.08 -1.43
C SER A 54 12.48 -27.99 -0.58
N LEU A 55 13.25 -26.94 -0.30
CA LEU A 55 12.74 -25.70 0.31
C LEU A 55 12.28 -24.80 -0.82
N VAL A 56 11.00 -24.45 -0.85
CA VAL A 56 10.39 -23.60 -1.87
C VAL A 56 10.03 -22.28 -1.27
N ILE A 57 10.65 -21.19 -1.74
CA ILE A 57 10.37 -19.82 -1.33
C ILE A 57 9.39 -19.23 -2.34
N TYR A 58 8.26 -18.70 -1.86
CA TYR A 58 7.19 -18.16 -2.69
C TYR A 58 6.85 -16.69 -2.39
N GLU A 59 7.40 -16.11 -1.30
CA GLU A 59 7.36 -14.69 -1.01
C GLU A 59 8.73 -14.23 -0.50
N ILE A 60 9.18 -13.05 -0.91
CA ILE A 60 10.45 -12.45 -0.45
C ILE A 60 10.19 -11.08 0.17
N PRO A 61 11.07 -10.59 1.07
CA PRO A 61 10.92 -9.30 1.69
C PRO A 61 10.82 -8.17 0.67
N PHE A 62 10.08 -7.14 1.01
CA PHE A 62 9.91 -5.96 0.15
C PHE A 62 11.25 -5.32 -0.20
N MET A 63 11.41 -4.88 -1.45
CA MET A 63 12.63 -4.29 -2.02
C MET A 63 13.83 -5.26 -2.16
N VAL A 64 13.67 -6.53 -1.90
CA VAL A 64 14.73 -7.53 -2.15
C VAL A 64 14.75 -7.92 -3.62
N ASN A 65 15.94 -7.92 -4.20
CA ASN A 65 16.15 -8.38 -5.58
C ASN A 65 16.36 -9.89 -5.61
N LYS A 66 15.44 -10.61 -6.24
CA LYS A 66 15.46 -12.08 -6.38
C LYS A 66 16.76 -12.60 -6.98
N ALA A 67 17.19 -12.06 -8.12
CA ALA A 67 18.36 -12.54 -8.82
C ALA A 67 19.63 -12.39 -7.97
N ARG A 68 19.81 -11.22 -7.34
CA ARG A 68 20.94 -10.96 -6.46
C ARG A 68 20.93 -11.86 -5.20
N THR A 69 19.75 -12.20 -4.70
CA THR A 69 19.62 -13.13 -3.57
C THR A 69 20.07 -14.55 -3.98
N LEU A 70 19.66 -15.00 -5.17
CA LEU A 70 20.08 -16.31 -5.72
C LEU A 70 21.59 -16.37 -5.95
N GLU A 71 22.18 -15.34 -6.54
CA GLU A 71 23.62 -15.20 -6.70
C GLU A 71 24.34 -15.28 -5.36
N LYS A 72 23.84 -14.57 -4.35
CA LYS A 72 24.41 -14.59 -2.99
C LYS A 72 24.34 -15.96 -2.35
N ILE A 73 23.23 -16.69 -2.49
CA ILE A 73 23.11 -18.05 -1.99
C ILE A 73 24.13 -18.97 -2.70
N ALA A 74 24.27 -18.85 -4.03
CA ALA A 74 25.23 -19.63 -4.79
C ALA A 74 26.68 -19.35 -4.37
N GLU A 75 27.04 -18.09 -4.10
CA GLU A 75 28.35 -17.71 -3.54
C GLU A 75 28.61 -18.38 -2.19
N LEU A 76 27.63 -18.30 -1.25
CA LEU A 76 27.76 -18.89 0.08
C LEU A 76 27.93 -20.40 0.05
N VAL A 77 27.27 -21.08 -0.89
CA VAL A 77 27.46 -22.51 -1.15
C VAL A 77 28.86 -22.79 -1.68
N LYS A 78 29.34 -22.00 -2.65
CA LYS A 78 30.70 -22.13 -3.22
C LYS A 78 31.79 -21.88 -2.17
N GLU A 79 31.57 -20.91 -1.29
CA GLU A 79 32.48 -20.59 -0.17
C GLU A 79 32.36 -21.57 1.00
N LYS A 80 31.49 -22.58 0.92
CA LYS A 80 31.19 -23.57 1.98
C LYS A 80 30.74 -22.92 3.30
N LYS A 81 30.11 -21.77 3.23
CA LYS A 81 29.49 -21.10 4.39
C LYS A 81 28.10 -21.65 4.68
N ILE A 82 27.40 -22.11 3.65
CA ILE A 82 26.14 -22.84 3.76
C ILE A 82 26.33 -24.20 3.10
N ASP A 83 26.15 -25.28 3.88
CA ASP A 83 26.07 -26.64 3.39
C ASP A 83 24.63 -27.10 3.29
N GLY A 84 24.41 -28.29 2.73
CA GLY A 84 23.09 -28.92 2.63
C GLY A 84 22.30 -28.58 1.37
N ILE A 85 22.79 -27.70 0.50
CA ILE A 85 22.16 -27.38 -0.80
C ILE A 85 22.75 -28.26 -1.90
N SER A 86 21.89 -28.94 -2.67
CA SER A 86 22.31 -29.70 -3.85
C SER A 86 22.12 -28.94 -5.15
N GLU A 87 21.04 -28.17 -5.27
CA GLU A 87 20.69 -27.39 -6.46
C GLU A 87 19.83 -26.20 -6.10
N ILE A 88 19.93 -25.11 -6.87
CA ILE A 88 19.10 -23.91 -6.75
C ILE A 88 18.49 -23.62 -8.12
N ARG A 89 17.16 -23.46 -8.18
CA ARG A 89 16.45 -23.16 -9.41
C ARG A 89 15.48 -22.00 -9.20
N ASP A 90 15.36 -21.14 -10.21
CA ASP A 90 14.30 -20.15 -10.30
C ASP A 90 13.20 -20.69 -11.21
N GLU A 91 12.08 -21.06 -10.62
CA GLU A 91 10.89 -21.56 -11.30
C GLU A 91 9.75 -20.52 -11.30
N SER A 92 10.09 -19.24 -11.06
CA SER A 92 9.10 -18.17 -11.05
C SER A 92 8.50 -17.97 -12.44
N ASP A 93 7.19 -17.80 -12.50
CA ASP A 93 6.43 -17.59 -13.72
C ASP A 93 5.35 -16.51 -13.53
N LYS A 94 4.36 -16.46 -14.44
CA LYS A 94 3.21 -15.54 -14.39
C LYS A 94 2.32 -15.74 -13.16
N ASP A 95 2.35 -16.92 -12.55
CA ASP A 95 1.51 -17.27 -11.40
C ASP A 95 2.16 -16.85 -10.07
N GLY A 96 3.46 -16.50 -10.10
CA GLY A 96 4.15 -15.94 -8.95
C GLY A 96 5.63 -16.30 -8.81
N LEU A 97 6.17 -15.89 -7.67
CA LEU A 97 7.55 -16.19 -7.29
C LEU A 97 7.67 -17.63 -6.81
N ARG A 98 8.65 -18.34 -7.35
CA ARG A 98 8.96 -19.71 -6.94
C ARG A 98 10.48 -19.96 -7.06
N ILE A 99 11.17 -19.93 -5.94
CA ILE A 99 12.58 -20.31 -5.82
C ILE A 99 12.64 -21.67 -5.17
N VAL A 100 13.25 -22.63 -5.84
CA VAL A 100 13.39 -24.00 -5.36
C VAL A 100 14.84 -24.27 -4.97
N ILE A 101 15.05 -24.66 -3.73
CA ILE A 101 16.34 -25.03 -3.17
C ILE A 101 16.28 -26.51 -2.77
N ASP A 102 16.93 -27.34 -3.54
CA ASP A 102 16.99 -28.77 -3.28
C ASP A 102 17.98 -29.08 -2.16
N VAL A 103 17.51 -29.86 -1.17
CA VAL A 103 18.29 -30.19 0.02
C VAL A 103 19.02 -31.52 -0.19
N LYS A 104 20.28 -31.60 0.26
CA LYS A 104 21.05 -32.86 0.23
C LYS A 104 20.42 -33.93 1.16
N LYS A 105 20.52 -35.18 0.78
CA LYS A 105 19.98 -36.27 1.56
C LYS A 105 20.64 -36.34 2.93
N GLY A 106 19.82 -36.36 3.99
CA GLY A 106 20.28 -36.44 5.38
C GLY A 106 20.44 -35.10 6.09
N GLU A 107 20.32 -33.98 5.36
CA GLU A 107 20.38 -32.62 5.94
C GLU A 107 19.02 -32.17 6.47
N SER A 108 19.04 -31.35 7.53
CA SER A 108 17.82 -30.74 8.09
C SER A 108 17.42 -29.49 7.30
N VAL A 109 16.20 -29.51 6.79
CA VAL A 109 15.63 -28.33 6.08
C VAL A 109 15.53 -27.12 6.98
N GLU A 110 15.14 -27.29 8.24
CA GLU A 110 14.99 -26.21 9.22
C GLU A 110 16.31 -25.53 9.54
N VAL A 111 17.41 -26.30 9.69
CA VAL A 111 18.74 -25.75 9.92
C VAL A 111 19.21 -24.95 8.68
N LEU A 112 18.98 -25.52 7.49
CA LEU A 112 19.29 -24.83 6.25
C LEU A 112 18.51 -23.53 6.11
N GLU A 113 17.22 -23.52 6.36
CA GLU A 113 16.37 -22.35 6.31
C GLU A 113 16.84 -21.25 7.26
N ASN A 114 17.15 -21.60 8.51
CA ASN A 114 17.67 -20.65 9.48
C ASN A 114 19.03 -20.06 9.06
N ASN A 115 19.90 -20.86 8.47
CA ASN A 115 21.18 -20.37 7.92
C ASN A 115 20.97 -19.43 6.74
N LEU A 116 19.99 -19.70 5.89
CA LEU A 116 19.61 -18.82 4.78
C LEU A 116 19.08 -17.48 5.28
N PHE A 117 18.22 -17.47 6.28
CA PHE A 117 17.75 -16.23 6.92
C PHE A 117 18.90 -15.43 7.55
N ALA A 118 19.80 -16.08 8.26
CA ALA A 118 20.91 -15.41 8.93
C ALA A 118 21.96 -14.81 7.98
N GLN A 119 22.14 -15.38 6.77
CA GLN A 119 23.26 -15.02 5.90
C GLN A 119 22.85 -14.37 4.57
N THR A 120 21.56 -14.24 4.29
CA THR A 120 21.04 -13.69 3.04
C THR A 120 19.93 -12.66 3.26
N GLN A 121 19.48 -12.02 2.18
CA GLN A 121 18.36 -11.08 2.22
C GLN A 121 16.97 -11.76 2.30
N LEU A 122 16.91 -13.07 2.54
CA LEU A 122 15.66 -13.77 2.81
C LEU A 122 15.05 -13.37 4.17
N GLU A 123 15.85 -12.84 5.07
CA GLU A 123 15.43 -12.02 6.18
C GLU A 123 16.10 -10.64 6.07
N GLN A 124 15.33 -9.58 6.21
CA GLN A 124 15.83 -8.22 6.13
C GLN A 124 15.16 -7.31 7.14
N SER A 125 15.95 -6.41 7.74
CA SER A 125 15.40 -5.35 8.56
C SER A 125 14.72 -4.28 7.68
N PHE A 126 13.57 -3.80 8.11
CA PHE A 126 12.85 -2.71 7.48
C PHE A 126 12.60 -1.60 8.49
N GLY A 127 13.13 -0.40 8.20
CA GLY A 127 12.93 0.79 9.02
C GLY A 127 11.60 1.47 8.71
N ILE A 128 10.66 1.39 9.62
CA ILE A 128 9.41 2.13 9.54
C ILE A 128 9.67 3.60 9.87
N ASN A 129 9.16 4.50 9.03
CA ASN A 129 9.24 5.94 9.23
C ASN A 129 7.93 6.60 8.77
N PHE A 130 7.12 7.05 9.71
CA PHE A 130 5.83 7.68 9.48
C PHE A 130 5.97 9.19 9.25
N THR A 131 6.77 9.57 8.25
CA THR A 131 6.86 10.95 7.81
C THR A 131 5.71 11.27 6.86
N VAL A 132 4.83 12.18 7.26
CA VAL A 132 3.66 12.62 6.51
C VAL A 132 3.66 14.13 6.32
N LEU A 133 2.93 14.61 5.30
CA LEU A 133 2.74 16.04 5.08
C LEU A 133 1.48 16.51 5.82
N VAL A 134 1.66 17.43 6.76
CA VAL A 134 0.58 18.12 7.48
C VAL A 134 0.67 19.61 7.17
N ASP A 135 -0.37 20.17 6.56
CA ASP A 135 -0.42 21.57 6.11
C ASP A 135 0.80 21.96 5.25
N GLY A 136 1.27 21.02 4.40
CA GLY A 136 2.41 21.20 3.50
C GLY A 136 3.80 21.05 4.15
N GLN A 137 3.87 20.72 5.45
CA GLN A 137 5.12 20.50 6.17
C GLN A 137 5.32 19.02 6.51
N PRO A 138 6.52 18.46 6.32
CA PRO A 138 6.83 17.09 6.72
C PRO A 138 6.91 17.00 8.25
N ARG A 139 6.20 16.04 8.83
CA ARG A 139 6.22 15.72 10.26
C ARG A 139 6.28 14.22 10.47
N VAL A 140 7.00 13.79 11.48
CA VAL A 140 6.95 12.41 11.95
C VAL A 140 5.83 12.33 12.98
N LEU A 141 4.84 11.49 12.72
CA LEU A 141 3.66 11.33 13.56
C LEU A 141 3.50 9.87 14.00
N ASN A 142 2.88 9.65 15.14
CA ASN A 142 2.45 8.31 15.54
C ASN A 142 1.17 7.90 14.77
N LEU A 143 0.82 6.61 14.83
CA LEU A 143 -0.32 6.07 14.08
C LEU A 143 -1.64 6.78 14.40
N LYS A 144 -1.88 7.11 15.68
CA LYS A 144 -3.10 7.83 16.10
C LYS A 144 -3.16 9.23 15.49
N GLU A 145 -2.06 9.97 15.51
CA GLU A 145 -1.96 11.31 14.95
C GLU A 145 -2.19 11.30 13.43
N ILE A 146 -1.61 10.33 12.72
CA ILE A 146 -1.85 10.15 11.27
C ILE A 146 -3.33 9.95 10.99
N LEU A 147 -3.99 9.08 11.73
CA LEU A 147 -5.43 8.84 11.56
C LEU A 147 -6.28 10.08 11.89
N GLN A 148 -5.89 10.86 12.89
CA GLN A 148 -6.55 12.12 13.23
C GLN A 148 -6.41 13.16 12.13
N GLU A 149 -5.21 13.35 11.57
CA GLU A 149 -4.98 14.28 10.46
C GLU A 149 -5.70 13.81 9.18
N PHE A 150 -5.73 12.51 8.92
CA PHE A 150 -6.53 11.97 7.81
C PHE A 150 -8.01 12.27 7.96
N LEU A 151 -8.58 12.07 9.16
CA LEU A 151 -10.00 12.38 9.42
C LEU A 151 -10.30 13.87 9.27
N LYS A 152 -9.40 14.74 9.75
CA LYS A 152 -9.51 16.20 9.59
C LYS A 152 -9.52 16.57 8.11
N HIS A 153 -8.55 16.10 7.35
CA HIS A 153 -8.48 16.32 5.90
C HIS A 153 -9.73 15.80 5.20
N ARG A 154 -10.21 14.61 5.54
CA ARG A 154 -11.41 14.02 4.94
C ARG A 154 -12.67 14.86 5.19
N LYS A 155 -12.83 15.39 6.41
CA LYS A 155 -13.92 16.31 6.74
C LYS A 155 -13.87 17.58 5.89
N ASP A 156 -12.69 18.18 5.75
CA ASP A 156 -12.49 19.38 4.95
C ASP A 156 -12.81 19.15 3.47
N VAL A 157 -12.38 18.03 2.92
CA VAL A 157 -12.67 17.65 1.52
C VAL A 157 -14.18 17.48 1.31
N VAL A 158 -14.88 16.80 2.23
CA VAL A 158 -16.34 16.61 2.15
C VAL A 158 -17.05 17.95 2.21
N LEU A 159 -16.65 18.83 3.14
CA LEU A 159 -17.23 20.19 3.25
C LEU A 159 -17.01 21.02 1.99
N LYS A 160 -15.80 21.01 1.42
CA LYS A 160 -15.49 21.73 0.17
C LYS A 160 -16.33 21.20 -0.99
N ARG A 161 -16.44 19.89 -1.13
CA ARG A 161 -17.27 19.25 -2.15
C ARG A 161 -18.75 19.65 -2.01
N THR A 162 -19.30 19.51 -0.82
CA THR A 162 -20.72 19.84 -0.56
C THR A 162 -21.01 21.32 -0.81
N LYS A 163 -20.11 22.24 -0.41
CA LYS A 163 -20.24 23.67 -0.71
C LYS A 163 -20.22 23.93 -2.23
N PHE A 164 -19.38 23.24 -2.98
CA PHE A 164 -19.33 23.39 -4.43
C PHE A 164 -20.61 22.87 -5.10
N GLU A 165 -21.09 21.69 -4.68
CA GLU A 165 -22.33 21.10 -5.19
C GLU A 165 -23.54 21.98 -4.87
N LEU A 166 -23.61 22.52 -3.65
CA LEU A 166 -24.67 23.46 -3.24
C LEU A 166 -24.65 24.74 -4.09
N ARG A 167 -23.47 25.30 -4.34
CA ARG A 167 -23.35 26.49 -5.23
C ARG A 167 -23.88 26.18 -6.62
N LYS A 168 -23.47 25.08 -7.23
CA LYS A 168 -23.98 24.65 -8.53
C LYS A 168 -25.49 24.40 -8.56
N ALA A 169 -26.02 23.78 -7.51
CA ALA A 169 -27.46 23.55 -7.40
C ALA A 169 -28.24 24.89 -7.30
N LYS A 170 -27.72 25.86 -6.51
CA LYS A 170 -28.31 27.19 -6.39
C LYS A 170 -28.27 27.96 -7.73
N GLU A 171 -27.13 27.93 -8.45
CA GLU A 171 -26.99 28.54 -9.78
C GLU A 171 -28.02 27.93 -10.75
N ARG A 172 -28.18 26.62 -10.73
CA ARG A 172 -29.19 25.92 -11.57
C ARG A 172 -30.62 26.26 -11.14
N GLY A 173 -30.88 26.30 -9.82
CA GLY A 173 -32.17 26.69 -9.25
C GLY A 173 -32.58 28.10 -9.72
N HIS A 174 -31.66 29.07 -9.61
CA HIS A 174 -31.90 30.43 -10.07
C HIS A 174 -32.27 30.54 -11.54
N ILE A 175 -31.57 29.77 -12.42
CA ILE A 175 -31.94 29.71 -13.84
C ILE A 175 -33.34 29.13 -14.05
N VAL A 176 -33.70 28.07 -13.33
CA VAL A 176 -35.03 27.44 -13.42
C VAL A 176 -36.12 28.38 -12.92
N GLU A 177 -35.89 29.06 -11.81
CA GLU A 177 -36.81 30.11 -11.28
C GLU A 177 -37.02 31.22 -12.30
N GLY A 178 -35.94 31.73 -12.90
CA GLY A 178 -36.01 32.71 -13.96
C GLY A 178 -36.81 32.24 -15.18
N LEU A 179 -36.63 30.96 -15.58
CA LEU A 179 -37.44 30.36 -16.67
C LEU A 179 -38.92 30.24 -16.32
N MET A 180 -39.23 29.89 -15.06
CA MET A 180 -40.64 29.82 -14.59
C MET A 180 -41.30 31.22 -14.68
N VAL A 181 -40.62 32.27 -14.23
CA VAL A 181 -41.11 33.63 -14.32
C VAL A 181 -41.27 34.05 -15.80
N ALA A 182 -40.32 33.68 -16.65
CA ALA A 182 -40.39 33.98 -18.10
C ALA A 182 -41.59 33.27 -18.75
N ILE A 183 -41.85 32.02 -18.43
CA ILE A 183 -43.02 31.29 -18.98
C ILE A 183 -44.32 31.92 -18.49
N ALA A 184 -44.42 32.28 -17.22
CA ALA A 184 -45.62 32.94 -16.66
C ALA A 184 -45.92 34.29 -17.32
N ASN A 185 -44.91 34.98 -17.85
CA ASN A 185 -45.07 36.31 -18.50
C ASN A 185 -44.66 36.30 -19.97
N ILE A 186 -44.85 35.18 -20.66
CA ILE A 186 -44.29 34.92 -22.00
C ILE A 186 -44.72 35.95 -23.04
N ASP A 187 -45.98 36.45 -22.99
CA ASP A 187 -46.49 37.41 -23.95
C ASP A 187 -45.81 38.79 -23.81
N GLU A 188 -45.52 39.21 -22.61
CA GLU A 188 -44.77 40.46 -22.38
C GLU A 188 -43.32 40.37 -22.82
N ILE A 189 -42.65 39.24 -22.52
CA ILE A 189 -41.29 38.99 -22.93
C ILE A 189 -41.18 38.97 -24.48
N ILE A 190 -42.09 38.33 -25.17
CA ILE A 190 -42.14 38.32 -26.63
C ILE A 190 -42.29 39.75 -27.17
N LYS A 191 -43.11 40.61 -26.56
CA LYS A 191 -43.27 42.02 -26.96
C LYS A 191 -41.97 42.80 -26.80
N ILE A 192 -41.26 42.58 -25.68
CA ILE A 192 -39.95 43.24 -25.39
C ILE A 192 -38.90 42.82 -26.45
N ILE A 193 -38.78 41.50 -26.69
CA ILE A 193 -37.83 40.97 -27.66
C ILE A 193 -38.10 41.50 -29.08
N LYS A 194 -39.37 41.52 -29.49
CA LYS A 194 -39.76 42.04 -30.82
C LYS A 194 -39.51 43.54 -30.99
N LYS A 195 -39.59 44.33 -29.93
CA LYS A 195 -39.34 45.76 -29.96
C LYS A 195 -37.86 46.14 -29.87
N SER A 196 -37.03 45.25 -29.35
CA SER A 196 -35.59 45.50 -29.15
C SER A 196 -34.83 45.31 -30.47
N LYS A 197 -33.95 46.22 -30.77
CA LYS A 197 -33.07 46.20 -31.98
C LYS A 197 -31.90 45.23 -31.85
N ASP A 198 -31.52 44.88 -30.61
CA ASP A 198 -30.32 44.13 -30.30
C ASP A 198 -30.61 43.19 -29.09
N PRO A 199 -30.09 41.94 -29.05
CA PRO A 199 -30.23 41.06 -27.91
C PRO A 199 -29.75 41.65 -26.58
N LYS A 200 -28.74 42.53 -26.61
CA LYS A 200 -28.23 43.22 -25.42
C LYS A 200 -29.24 44.19 -24.82
N ILE A 201 -30.01 44.88 -25.66
CA ILE A 201 -31.06 45.80 -25.24
C ILE A 201 -32.26 45.00 -24.70
N ALA A 202 -32.56 43.84 -25.24
CA ALA A 202 -33.63 43.00 -24.76
C ALA A 202 -33.34 42.36 -23.41
N ALA A 203 -32.07 42.22 -23.02
CA ALA A 203 -31.61 41.62 -21.77
C ALA A 203 -31.49 42.64 -20.60
N GLN A 204 -31.62 43.93 -20.85
CA GLN A 204 -31.72 45.00 -19.85
C GLN A 204 -33.17 45.22 -19.40
#